data_e443b1a4a4603a27efe9abaaee7c51dd
#
_entry.id   e443b1a4a4603a27efe9abaaee7c51dd
#
_cell.length_a   1.000
_cell.length_b   1.000
_cell.length_c   1.000
_cell.angle_alpha   90.00
_cell.angle_beta   90.00
_cell.angle_gamma   90.00
#
_symmetry.space_group_name_H-M   'P 1'
#
loop_
_entity.id
_entity.type
_entity.pdbx_description
1 polymer ?
#
loop_
_entity_poly.entity_id
_entity_poly.type
_entity_poly.pdbx_seq_one_letter_code
_entity_poly.pdbx_strand_id
1 'polypeptide(L)'
;MRLILLGAPGAGKGTQAAFICQKYGIPQISTGDMLRAAVKAGTPLGLQAQAVMASGALVSDDLIINLVKERIALADCAQGFLFDGFPRTIPQAEAMRAAGVKLAYVLEIDVPFSDIIERMSGRRSHPASGRIYHLKFNPPKAEGKDDVTGEELIQREDDKEETVRKRLDVYSQQTRPLVDYYSAWAQADAAAAPKYRKISGTGPVEEITQRAFAALGG
;
A
#
# COMPACT_ATOMS: atom_id res chain seq x y z
N MET A 1 7.99 -1.83 -15.50
CA MET A 1 6.57 -1.44 -15.26
C MET A 1 6.50 -0.51 -14.07
N ARG A 2 5.66 0.56 -14.08
CA ARG A 2 5.45 1.47 -12.94
C ARG A 2 3.96 1.50 -12.63
N LEU A 3 3.56 1.17 -11.40
CA LEU A 3 2.15 1.10 -11.04
C LEU A 3 1.85 1.53 -9.60
N ILE A 4 0.59 1.86 -9.37
CA ILE A 4 0.04 2.20 -8.06
C ILE A 4 -0.98 1.14 -7.66
N LEU A 5 -0.96 0.71 -6.40
CA LEU A 5 -2.07 0.00 -5.77
C LEU A 5 -2.91 0.97 -4.95
N LEU A 6 -4.18 1.10 -5.32
CA LEU A 6 -5.20 1.81 -4.55
C LEU A 6 -6.09 0.81 -3.79
N GLY A 7 -6.69 1.28 -2.73
CA GLY A 7 -7.63 0.51 -1.91
C GLY A 7 -7.51 0.86 -0.43
N ALA A 8 -8.54 0.55 0.33
CA ALA A 8 -8.62 0.83 1.76
C ALA A 8 -7.48 0.18 2.55
N PRO A 9 -7.11 0.69 3.73
CA PRO A 9 -6.25 -0.04 4.65
C PRO A 9 -6.85 -1.43 4.90
N GLY A 10 -6.03 -2.49 4.86
CA GLY A 10 -6.52 -3.87 4.99
C GLY A 10 -7.10 -4.52 3.72
N ALA A 11 -7.16 -3.82 2.58
CA ALA A 11 -7.65 -4.41 1.32
C ALA A 11 -6.74 -5.49 0.71
N GLY A 12 -5.57 -5.75 1.29
CA GLY A 12 -4.62 -6.76 0.79
C GLY A 12 -3.57 -6.23 -0.18
N LYS A 13 -3.40 -4.90 -0.29
CA LYS A 13 -2.42 -4.28 -1.20
C LYS A 13 -1.01 -4.84 -1.03
N GLY A 14 -0.50 -4.89 0.20
CA GLY A 14 0.85 -5.39 0.47
C GLY A 14 1.04 -6.86 0.09
N THR A 15 0.01 -7.69 0.28
CA THR A 15 0.02 -9.11 -0.14
C THR A 15 0.11 -9.21 -1.67
N GLN A 16 -0.73 -8.48 -2.38
CA GLN A 16 -0.73 -8.48 -3.84
C GLN A 16 0.52 -7.81 -4.43
N ALA A 17 1.04 -6.78 -3.75
CA ALA A 17 2.30 -6.13 -4.14
C ALA A 17 3.46 -7.13 -4.21
N ALA A 18 3.59 -8.03 -3.23
CA ALA A 18 4.64 -9.03 -3.22
C ALA A 18 4.60 -9.93 -4.47
N PHE A 19 3.42 -10.45 -4.84
CA PHE A 19 3.26 -11.30 -6.03
C PHE A 19 3.50 -10.52 -7.33
N ILE A 20 2.99 -9.29 -7.42
CA ILE A 20 3.19 -8.43 -8.59
C ILE A 20 4.67 -8.09 -8.75
N CYS A 21 5.34 -7.67 -7.68
CA CYS A 21 6.76 -7.34 -7.71
C CYS A 21 7.62 -8.53 -8.12
N GLN A 22 7.32 -9.73 -7.60
CA GLN A 22 7.99 -10.96 -7.99
C GLN A 22 7.79 -11.28 -9.48
N LYS A 23 6.55 -11.17 -9.98
CA LYS A 23 6.24 -11.47 -11.39
C LYS A 23 6.94 -10.53 -12.36
N TYR A 24 6.99 -9.24 -12.05
CA TYR A 24 7.50 -8.22 -12.97
C TYR A 24 8.95 -7.79 -12.68
N GLY A 25 9.60 -8.33 -11.66
CA GLY A 25 10.98 -8.01 -11.31
C GLY A 25 11.18 -6.56 -10.90
N ILE A 26 10.23 -5.95 -10.19
CA ILE A 26 10.25 -4.55 -9.77
C ILE A 26 10.19 -4.42 -8.25
N PRO A 27 10.81 -3.39 -7.64
CA PRO A 27 10.72 -3.15 -6.21
C PRO A 27 9.35 -2.65 -5.79
N GLN A 28 8.93 -3.05 -4.57
CA GLN A 28 7.81 -2.44 -3.86
C GLN A 28 8.30 -1.20 -3.12
N ILE A 29 7.58 -0.10 -3.25
CA ILE A 29 7.77 1.14 -2.50
C ILE A 29 6.56 1.31 -1.58
N SER A 30 6.70 0.85 -0.34
CA SER A 30 5.69 0.99 0.71
C SER A 30 6.06 2.18 1.61
N THR A 31 5.34 3.30 1.47
CA THR A 31 5.59 4.48 2.31
C THR A 31 5.35 4.19 3.79
N GLY A 32 4.39 3.33 4.10
CA GLY A 32 4.14 2.90 5.47
C GLY A 32 5.32 2.12 6.07
N ASP A 33 5.96 1.24 5.30
CA ASP A 33 7.12 0.47 5.77
C ASP A 33 8.38 1.36 5.87
N MET A 34 8.56 2.28 4.94
CA MET A 34 9.64 3.28 5.01
C MET A 34 9.54 4.13 6.28
N LEU A 35 8.34 4.62 6.61
CA LEU A 35 8.10 5.39 7.83
C LEU A 35 8.30 4.53 9.09
N ARG A 36 7.82 3.30 9.12
CA ARG A 36 8.05 2.36 10.24
C ARG A 36 9.54 2.07 10.45
N ALA A 37 10.29 1.88 9.36
CA ALA A 37 11.74 1.72 9.44
C ALA A 37 12.42 2.98 10.01
N ALA A 38 12.00 4.17 9.60
CA ALA A 38 12.50 5.43 10.13
C ALA A 38 12.19 5.62 11.63
N VAL A 39 10.97 5.24 12.06
CA VAL A 39 10.58 5.22 13.50
C VAL A 39 11.49 4.27 14.28
N LYS A 40 11.68 3.04 13.80
CA LYS A 40 12.53 2.04 14.44
C LYS A 40 13.99 2.50 14.55
N ALA A 41 14.49 3.19 13.54
CA ALA A 41 15.84 3.75 13.52
C ALA A 41 16.00 5.05 14.34
N GLY A 42 14.90 5.62 14.87
CA GLY A 42 14.92 6.86 15.63
C GLY A 42 15.37 8.10 14.83
N THR A 43 15.18 8.07 13.50
CA THR A 43 15.54 9.22 12.67
C THR A 43 14.65 10.43 12.93
N PRO A 44 15.08 11.68 12.60
CA PRO A 44 14.22 12.86 12.73
C PRO A 44 12.86 12.69 12.02
N LEU A 45 12.85 12.07 10.84
CA LEU A 45 11.65 11.70 10.12
C LEU A 45 10.78 10.72 10.91
N GLY A 46 11.39 9.69 11.48
CA GLY A 46 10.69 8.68 12.28
C GLY A 46 10.03 9.29 13.52
N LEU A 47 10.72 10.16 14.23
CA LEU A 47 10.18 10.85 15.41
C LEU A 47 8.96 11.73 15.06
N GLN A 48 9.00 12.43 13.92
CA GLN A 48 7.86 13.22 13.44
C GLN A 48 6.67 12.33 13.00
N ALA A 49 6.95 11.19 12.36
CA ALA A 49 5.93 10.30 11.84
C ALA A 49 5.25 9.45 12.90
N GLN A 50 5.93 9.14 14.03
CA GLN A 50 5.49 8.16 15.01
C GLN A 50 4.09 8.46 15.58
N ALA A 51 3.87 9.66 16.11
CA ALA A 51 2.60 10.05 16.71
C ALA A 51 1.46 10.11 15.68
N VAL A 52 1.77 10.62 14.48
CA VAL A 52 0.83 10.73 13.37
C VAL A 52 0.36 9.34 12.92
N MET A 53 1.29 8.41 12.75
CA MET A 53 0.97 7.03 12.35
C MET A 53 0.17 6.29 13.43
N ALA A 54 0.51 6.46 14.69
CA ALA A 54 -0.20 5.84 15.82
C ALA A 54 -1.66 6.32 15.92
N SER A 55 -1.93 7.59 15.56
CA SER A 55 -3.29 8.13 15.51
C SER A 55 -4.11 7.70 14.30
N GLY A 56 -3.49 7.03 13.32
CA GLY A 56 -4.12 6.65 12.04
C GLY A 56 -4.19 7.77 11.01
N ALA A 57 -3.62 8.94 11.28
CA ALA A 57 -3.55 10.06 10.36
C ALA A 57 -2.47 9.89 9.28
N LEU A 58 -2.48 10.76 8.27
CA LEU A 58 -1.44 10.83 7.25
C LEU A 58 -0.33 11.80 7.66
N VAL A 59 0.91 11.43 7.38
CA VAL A 59 2.07 12.33 7.45
C VAL A 59 1.93 13.37 6.35
N SER A 60 2.49 14.58 6.55
CA SER A 60 2.34 15.70 5.60
C SER A 60 2.77 15.33 4.18
N ASP A 61 2.07 15.90 3.20
CA ASP A 61 2.31 15.62 1.78
C ASP A 61 3.75 15.93 1.37
N ASP A 62 4.28 17.09 1.76
CA ASP A 62 5.64 17.50 1.41
C ASP A 62 6.69 16.49 1.89
N LEU A 63 6.53 15.98 3.11
CA LEU A 63 7.46 15.03 3.70
C LEU A 63 7.42 13.70 2.93
N ILE A 64 6.22 13.20 2.64
CA ILE A 64 6.05 11.96 1.88
C ILE A 64 6.51 12.10 0.44
N ILE A 65 6.21 13.22 -0.22
CA ILE A 65 6.64 13.48 -1.61
C ILE A 65 8.17 13.47 -1.71
N ASN A 66 8.86 14.12 -0.78
CA ASN A 66 10.32 14.14 -0.76
C ASN A 66 10.89 12.73 -0.54
N LEU A 67 10.37 12.00 0.45
CA LEU A 67 10.76 10.62 0.72
C LEU A 67 10.60 9.71 -0.52
N VAL A 68 9.49 9.85 -1.23
CA VAL A 68 9.22 9.06 -2.45
C VAL A 68 10.14 9.47 -3.59
N LYS A 69 10.39 10.78 -3.80
CA LYS A 69 11.32 11.25 -4.83
C LYS A 69 12.73 10.68 -4.64
N GLU A 70 13.24 10.70 -3.42
CA GLU A 70 14.54 10.09 -3.10
C GLU A 70 14.54 8.59 -3.40
N ARG A 71 13.49 7.88 -3.01
CA ARG A 71 13.37 6.42 -3.19
C ARG A 71 13.33 6.01 -4.66
N ILE A 72 12.57 6.69 -5.50
CA ILE A 72 12.45 6.34 -6.93
C ILE A 72 13.69 6.71 -7.75
N ALA A 73 14.59 7.54 -7.21
CA ALA A 73 15.86 7.86 -7.84
C ALA A 73 16.91 6.76 -7.69
N LEU A 74 16.71 5.78 -6.83
CA LEU A 74 17.63 4.66 -6.65
C LEU A 74 17.67 3.74 -7.87
N ALA A 75 18.83 3.11 -8.09
CA ALA A 75 19.10 2.31 -9.28
C ALA A 75 18.12 1.11 -9.46
N ASP A 76 17.64 0.52 -8.36
CA ASP A 76 16.68 -0.59 -8.39
C ASP A 76 15.31 -0.20 -8.97
N CYS A 77 14.98 1.10 -8.99
CA CYS A 77 13.75 1.63 -9.57
C CYS A 77 13.83 1.94 -11.07
N ALA A 78 15.00 1.80 -11.70
CA ALA A 78 15.20 2.17 -13.11
C ALA A 78 14.26 1.41 -14.07
N GLN A 79 14.05 0.11 -13.84
CA GLN A 79 13.19 -0.75 -14.66
C GLN A 79 11.70 -0.63 -14.31
N GLY A 80 11.38 0.04 -13.21
CA GLY A 80 10.03 0.26 -12.74
C GLY A 80 9.90 0.05 -11.24
N PHE A 81 8.67 0.20 -10.73
CA PHE A 81 8.37 0.06 -9.31
C PHE A 81 6.86 -0.07 -9.10
N LEU A 82 6.49 -0.53 -7.93
CA LEU A 82 5.12 -0.57 -7.45
C LEU A 82 4.99 0.32 -6.21
N PHE A 83 4.08 1.29 -6.26
CA PHE A 83 3.70 2.07 -5.09
C PHE A 83 2.61 1.37 -4.29
N ASP A 84 2.89 1.11 -3.01
CA ASP A 84 1.94 0.62 -2.01
C ASP A 84 1.75 1.67 -0.91
N GLY A 85 0.52 2.21 -0.83
CA GLY A 85 0.17 3.26 0.12
C GLY A 85 0.69 4.66 -0.25
N PHE A 86 0.94 4.90 -1.53
CA PHE A 86 1.24 6.20 -2.12
C PHE A 86 0.76 6.20 -3.59
N PRO A 87 0.17 7.31 -4.10
CA PRO A 87 -0.26 8.48 -3.34
C PRO A 87 -1.46 8.16 -2.43
N ARG A 88 -1.69 8.99 -1.41
CA ARG A 88 -2.88 8.94 -0.54
C ARG A 88 -3.73 10.19 -0.60
N THR A 89 -3.25 11.24 -1.28
CA THR A 89 -3.95 12.51 -1.45
C THR A 89 -3.82 13.00 -2.89
N ILE A 90 -4.74 13.85 -3.34
CA ILE A 90 -4.66 14.48 -4.66
C ILE A 90 -3.35 15.28 -4.83
N PRO A 91 -2.90 16.13 -3.87
CA PRO A 91 -1.63 16.83 -3.97
C PRO A 91 -0.43 15.91 -4.21
N GLN A 92 -0.40 14.73 -3.56
CA GLN A 92 0.66 13.73 -3.79
C GLN A 92 0.62 13.20 -5.24
N ALA A 93 -0.56 12.89 -5.77
CA ALA A 93 -0.74 12.42 -7.14
C ALA A 93 -0.30 13.49 -8.17
N GLU A 94 -0.70 14.74 -7.93
CA GLU A 94 -0.32 15.87 -8.78
C GLU A 94 1.18 16.16 -8.75
N ALA A 95 1.82 16.08 -7.57
CA ALA A 95 3.25 16.24 -7.44
C ALA A 95 4.03 15.20 -8.25
N MET A 96 3.57 13.94 -8.29
CA MET A 96 4.18 12.89 -9.11
C MET A 96 3.97 13.14 -10.60
N ARG A 97 2.78 13.58 -10.99
CA ARG A 97 2.48 13.97 -12.38
C ARG A 97 3.36 15.15 -12.84
N ALA A 98 3.47 16.18 -12.01
CA ALA A 98 4.33 17.35 -12.28
C ALA A 98 5.81 16.99 -12.35
N ALA A 99 6.27 16.00 -11.58
CA ALA A 99 7.62 15.45 -11.63
C ALA A 99 7.88 14.56 -12.87
N GLY A 100 6.89 14.39 -13.76
CA GLY A 100 7.02 13.59 -14.97
C GLY A 100 7.09 12.08 -14.75
N VAL A 101 6.66 11.58 -13.59
CA VAL A 101 6.64 10.15 -13.30
C VAL A 101 5.54 9.48 -14.10
N LYS A 102 5.92 8.78 -15.17
CA LYS A 102 5.00 8.04 -16.02
C LYS A 102 4.61 6.73 -15.35
N LEU A 103 3.32 6.56 -15.10
CA LEU A 103 2.71 5.34 -14.57
C LEU A 103 2.05 4.56 -15.71
N ALA A 104 2.19 3.24 -15.69
CA ALA A 104 1.51 2.36 -16.64
C ALA A 104 0.10 1.98 -16.16
N TYR A 105 -0.05 1.71 -14.86
CA TYR A 105 -1.30 1.25 -14.28
C TYR A 105 -1.59 1.90 -12.94
N VAL A 106 -2.87 2.06 -12.65
CA VAL A 106 -3.45 2.23 -11.32
C VAL A 106 -4.42 1.08 -11.11
N LEU A 107 -4.10 0.19 -10.17
CA LEU A 107 -4.91 -0.96 -9.81
C LEU A 107 -5.60 -0.73 -8.49
N GLU A 108 -6.93 -0.58 -8.52
CA GLU A 108 -7.76 -0.54 -7.31
C GLU A 108 -8.12 -1.96 -6.87
N ILE A 109 -7.83 -2.27 -5.60
CA ILE A 109 -8.31 -3.46 -4.91
C ILE A 109 -9.47 -3.03 -4.01
N ASP A 110 -10.69 -3.33 -4.47
CA ASP A 110 -11.92 -2.91 -3.80
C ASP A 110 -12.41 -3.97 -2.82
N VAL A 111 -12.60 -3.57 -1.56
CA VAL A 111 -13.06 -4.44 -0.47
C VAL A 111 -14.10 -3.68 0.35
N PRO A 112 -15.25 -4.29 0.68
CA PRO A 112 -16.24 -3.68 1.56
C PRO A 112 -15.65 -3.33 2.93
N PHE A 113 -16.04 -2.18 3.48
CA PHE A 113 -15.54 -1.72 4.77
C PHE A 113 -15.88 -2.66 5.92
N SER A 114 -17.01 -3.40 5.82
CA SER A 114 -17.36 -4.45 6.78
C SER A 114 -16.24 -5.49 6.94
N ASP A 115 -15.61 -5.87 5.83
CA ASP A 115 -14.58 -6.92 5.81
C ASP A 115 -13.23 -6.38 6.29
N ILE A 116 -13.01 -5.07 6.16
CA ILE A 116 -11.73 -4.44 6.50
C ILE A 116 -11.44 -4.54 8.00
N ILE A 117 -12.44 -4.34 8.85
CA ILE A 117 -12.25 -4.38 10.31
C ILE A 117 -11.79 -5.77 10.74
N GLU A 118 -12.43 -6.84 10.23
CA GLU A 118 -12.02 -8.22 10.50
C GLU A 118 -10.59 -8.47 10.02
N ARG A 119 -10.26 -8.04 8.80
CA ARG A 119 -8.94 -8.21 8.22
C ARG A 119 -7.84 -7.48 8.99
N MET A 120 -8.11 -6.27 9.45
CA MET A 120 -7.11 -5.48 10.18
C MET A 120 -6.88 -6.01 11.59
N SER A 121 -7.94 -6.37 12.30
CA SER A 121 -7.83 -6.92 13.67
C SER A 121 -7.13 -8.27 13.71
N GLY A 122 -7.33 -9.10 12.69
CA GLY A 122 -6.68 -10.41 12.54
C GLY A 122 -5.27 -10.35 11.96
N ARG A 123 -4.79 -9.20 11.48
CA ARG A 123 -3.47 -9.05 10.88
C ARG A 123 -2.35 -9.23 11.90
N ARG A 124 -1.29 -9.94 11.48
CA ARG A 124 -0.04 -10.08 12.21
C ARG A 124 1.12 -9.74 11.30
N SER A 125 2.17 -9.15 11.84
CA SER A 125 3.34 -8.70 11.07
C SER A 125 4.62 -9.18 11.71
N HIS A 126 5.58 -9.60 10.90
CA HIS A 126 6.95 -9.82 11.35
C HIS A 126 7.73 -8.50 11.27
N PRO A 127 8.23 -7.95 12.41
CA PRO A 127 8.78 -6.60 12.46
C PRO A 127 10.05 -6.40 11.63
N ALA A 128 10.87 -7.45 11.48
CA ALA A 128 12.15 -7.34 10.78
C ALA A 128 12.01 -7.37 9.25
N SER A 129 11.10 -8.22 8.71
CA SER A 129 10.96 -8.40 7.27
C SER A 129 9.73 -7.71 6.67
N GLY A 130 8.77 -7.26 7.49
CA GLY A 130 7.50 -6.75 7.02
C GLY A 130 6.51 -7.80 6.52
N ARG A 131 6.83 -9.11 6.58
CA ARG A 131 5.91 -10.19 6.18
C ARG A 131 4.60 -10.11 6.94
N ILE A 132 3.52 -10.36 6.22
CA ILE A 132 2.16 -10.22 6.73
C ILE A 132 1.49 -11.59 6.78
N TYR A 133 0.87 -11.87 7.92
CA TYR A 133 0.03 -13.02 8.20
C TYR A 133 -1.36 -12.56 8.62
N HIS A 134 -2.29 -13.49 8.67
CA HIS A 134 -3.62 -13.24 9.19
C HIS A 134 -4.13 -14.47 9.95
N LEU A 135 -4.68 -14.28 11.13
CA LEU A 135 -5.11 -15.39 11.99
C LEU A 135 -6.08 -16.37 11.33
N LYS A 136 -6.91 -15.89 10.37
CA LYS A 136 -7.94 -16.66 9.68
C LYS A 136 -7.63 -16.92 8.20
N PHE A 137 -7.16 -15.89 7.47
CA PHE A 137 -7.07 -15.95 6.00
C PHE A 137 -5.69 -16.34 5.48
N ASN A 138 -4.65 -16.20 6.28
CA ASN A 138 -3.28 -16.59 5.97
C ASN A 138 -2.53 -16.86 7.28
N PRO A 139 -2.90 -17.93 8.02
CA PRO A 139 -2.27 -18.22 9.31
C PRO A 139 -0.81 -18.65 9.12
N PRO A 140 0.07 -18.29 10.07
CA PRO A 140 1.42 -18.84 10.09
C PRO A 140 1.39 -20.35 10.38
N LYS A 141 2.42 -21.07 9.97
CA LYS A 141 2.56 -22.53 10.22
C LYS A 141 2.63 -22.85 11.70
N ALA A 142 3.32 -22.02 12.47
CA ALA A 142 3.33 -22.06 13.92
C ALA A 142 2.68 -20.80 14.48
N GLU A 143 1.75 -20.97 15.41
CA GLU A 143 0.98 -19.86 15.99
C GLU A 143 1.91 -18.78 16.54
N GLY A 144 1.65 -17.52 16.14
CA GLY A 144 2.42 -16.35 16.56
C GLY A 144 3.86 -16.26 16.06
N LYS A 145 4.28 -17.14 15.13
CA LYS A 145 5.67 -17.18 14.63
C LYS A 145 5.75 -16.91 13.14
N ASP A 146 6.82 -16.25 12.73
CA ASP A 146 7.15 -16.05 11.32
C ASP A 146 7.63 -17.36 10.69
N ASP A 147 7.08 -17.73 9.53
CA ASP A 147 7.35 -19.00 8.86
C ASP A 147 8.79 -19.18 8.37
N VAL A 148 9.54 -18.09 8.24
CA VAL A 148 10.90 -18.09 7.70
C VAL A 148 11.94 -18.02 8.80
N THR A 149 11.74 -17.15 9.79
CA THR A 149 12.73 -16.89 10.85
C THR A 149 12.37 -17.54 12.19
N GLY A 150 11.09 -17.91 12.40
CA GLY A 150 10.59 -18.39 13.69
C GLY A 150 10.45 -17.31 14.75
N GLU A 151 10.71 -16.04 14.40
CA GLU A 151 10.56 -14.89 15.30
C GLU A 151 9.10 -14.57 15.56
N GLU A 152 8.84 -13.77 16.60
CA GLU A 152 7.47 -13.43 17.00
C GLU A 152 6.78 -12.49 16.01
N LEU A 153 5.51 -12.78 15.76
CA LEU A 153 4.59 -11.91 15.05
C LEU A 153 3.92 -10.95 16.02
N ILE A 154 3.74 -9.71 15.61
CA ILE A 154 3.05 -8.68 16.40
C ILE A 154 1.78 -8.20 15.70
N GLN A 155 0.81 -7.75 16.47
CA GLN A 155 -0.23 -6.85 15.97
C GLN A 155 0.33 -5.43 15.98
N ARG A 156 0.19 -4.71 14.87
CA ARG A 156 0.63 -3.31 14.79
C ARG A 156 -0.27 -2.43 15.64
N GLU A 157 0.28 -1.34 16.18
CA GLU A 157 -0.50 -0.37 16.96
C GLU A 157 -1.64 0.25 16.13
N ASP A 158 -1.40 0.46 14.84
CA ASP A 158 -2.39 1.01 13.90
C ASP A 158 -3.42 -0.02 13.39
N ASP A 159 -3.42 -1.26 13.93
CA ASP A 159 -4.41 -2.30 13.67
C ASP A 159 -5.42 -2.49 14.81
N LYS A 160 -5.34 -1.67 15.84
CA LYS A 160 -6.38 -1.61 16.88
C LYS A 160 -7.68 -1.07 16.29
N GLU A 161 -8.83 -1.64 16.67
CA GLU A 161 -10.12 -1.34 16.03
C GLU A 161 -10.44 0.17 15.97
N GLU A 162 -10.19 0.90 17.04
CA GLU A 162 -10.41 2.35 17.08
C GLU A 162 -9.55 3.08 16.04
N THR A 163 -8.27 2.70 15.93
CA THR A 163 -7.35 3.29 14.95
C THR A 163 -7.76 2.89 13.52
N VAL A 164 -8.20 1.64 13.32
CA VAL A 164 -8.71 1.18 12.02
C VAL A 164 -9.88 2.01 11.56
N ARG A 165 -10.85 2.31 12.43
CA ARG A 165 -11.99 3.19 12.11
C ARG A 165 -11.54 4.57 11.68
N LYS A 166 -10.62 5.20 12.41
CA LYS A 166 -10.02 6.49 12.03
C LYS A 166 -9.31 6.42 10.67
N ARG A 167 -8.57 5.34 10.41
CA ARG A 167 -7.91 5.12 9.11
C ARG A 167 -8.91 5.00 7.96
N LEU A 168 -10.05 4.36 8.18
CA LEU A 168 -11.11 4.27 7.18
C LEU A 168 -11.75 5.63 6.91
N ASP A 169 -11.95 6.46 7.95
CA ASP A 169 -12.44 7.83 7.78
C ASP A 169 -11.45 8.68 6.98
N VAL A 170 -10.16 8.64 7.34
CA VAL A 170 -9.08 9.32 6.61
C VAL A 170 -9.00 8.82 5.16
N TYR A 171 -9.10 7.51 4.95
CA TYR A 171 -9.14 6.92 3.60
C TYR A 171 -10.31 7.47 2.79
N SER A 172 -11.51 7.48 3.36
CA SER A 172 -12.72 7.94 2.68
C SER A 172 -12.63 9.41 2.27
N GLN A 173 -12.05 10.25 3.13
CA GLN A 173 -11.95 11.69 2.91
C GLN A 173 -10.80 12.10 2.00
N GLN A 174 -9.63 11.45 2.12
CA GLN A 174 -8.40 11.91 1.48
C GLN A 174 -7.90 11.00 0.36
N THR A 175 -8.09 9.68 0.48
CA THR A 175 -7.50 8.71 -0.47
C THR A 175 -8.53 8.20 -1.49
N ARG A 176 -9.78 7.96 -1.07
CA ARG A 176 -10.85 7.52 -1.97
C ARG A 176 -11.06 8.45 -3.18
N PRO A 177 -10.93 9.79 -3.06
CA PRO A 177 -11.01 10.70 -4.19
C PRO A 177 -9.99 10.44 -5.31
N LEU A 178 -8.89 9.75 -5.04
CA LEU A 178 -7.92 9.33 -6.07
C LEU A 178 -8.52 8.37 -7.10
N VAL A 179 -9.52 7.57 -6.72
CA VAL A 179 -10.23 6.68 -7.64
C VAL A 179 -10.89 7.51 -8.75
N ASP A 180 -11.60 8.55 -8.37
CA ASP A 180 -12.27 9.44 -9.31
C ASP A 180 -11.25 10.28 -10.11
N TYR A 181 -10.17 10.74 -9.47
CA TYR A 181 -9.07 11.46 -10.11
C TYR A 181 -8.43 10.66 -11.25
N TYR A 182 -8.02 9.41 -11.00
CA TYR A 182 -7.38 8.58 -12.02
C TYR A 182 -8.36 8.07 -13.08
N SER A 183 -9.60 7.78 -12.68
CA SER A 183 -10.66 7.37 -13.62
C SER A 183 -10.99 8.51 -14.59
N ALA A 184 -11.17 9.72 -14.09
CA ALA A 184 -11.44 10.91 -14.90
C ALA A 184 -10.25 11.25 -15.82
N TRP A 185 -9.01 11.16 -15.31
CA TRP A 185 -7.85 11.38 -16.16
C TRP A 185 -7.75 10.35 -17.28
N ALA A 186 -7.99 9.05 -17.00
CA ALA A 186 -7.99 8.01 -18.02
C ALA A 186 -9.07 8.22 -19.10
N GLN A 187 -10.20 8.84 -18.76
CA GLN A 187 -11.25 9.22 -19.71
C GLN A 187 -10.90 10.46 -20.54
N ALA A 188 -10.27 11.46 -19.91
CA ALA A 188 -9.96 12.73 -20.56
C ALA A 188 -8.73 12.64 -21.48
N ASP A 189 -7.73 11.85 -21.13
CA ASP A 189 -6.46 11.72 -21.88
C ASP A 189 -5.89 10.30 -21.73
N ALA A 190 -6.47 9.36 -22.44
CA ALA A 190 -6.07 7.95 -22.41
C ALA A 190 -4.62 7.70 -22.87
N ALA A 191 -4.01 8.65 -23.59
CA ALA A 191 -2.63 8.53 -24.07
C ALA A 191 -1.61 8.89 -22.99
N ALA A 192 -1.92 9.86 -22.13
CA ALA A 192 -1.02 10.31 -21.07
C ALA A 192 -1.34 9.69 -19.69
N ALA A 193 -2.59 9.27 -19.48
CA ALA A 193 -3.02 8.70 -18.21
C ALA A 193 -2.58 7.24 -18.02
N PRO A 194 -2.35 6.80 -16.77
CA PRO A 194 -2.21 5.38 -16.48
C PRO A 194 -3.52 4.63 -16.75
N LYS A 195 -3.41 3.36 -17.13
CA LYS A 195 -4.58 2.50 -17.29
C LYS A 195 -5.17 2.20 -15.91
N TYR A 196 -6.34 2.78 -15.64
CA TYR A 196 -7.07 2.48 -14.41
C TYR A 196 -7.77 1.12 -14.53
N ARG A 197 -7.59 0.27 -13.51
CA ARG A 197 -8.21 -1.03 -13.39
C ARG A 197 -8.74 -1.22 -11.98
N LYS A 198 -9.92 -1.83 -11.86
CA LYS A 198 -10.54 -2.17 -10.58
C LYS A 198 -10.76 -3.68 -10.51
N ILE A 199 -10.38 -4.28 -9.39
CA ILE A 199 -10.62 -5.68 -9.08
C ILE A 199 -11.29 -5.82 -7.71
N SER A 200 -12.09 -6.89 -7.55
CA SER A 200 -12.56 -7.29 -6.22
C SER A 200 -11.41 -7.88 -5.42
N GLY A 201 -11.21 -7.37 -4.20
CA GLY A 201 -10.27 -7.89 -3.22
C GLY A 201 -10.89 -8.90 -2.24
N THR A 202 -12.08 -9.46 -2.56
CA THR A 202 -12.75 -10.49 -1.77
C THR A 202 -12.45 -11.89 -2.31
N GLY A 203 -12.36 -12.87 -1.42
CA GLY A 203 -12.05 -14.26 -1.74
C GLY A 203 -10.62 -14.68 -1.38
N PRO A 204 -10.20 -15.88 -1.80
CA PRO A 204 -8.86 -16.41 -1.57
C PRO A 204 -7.76 -15.55 -2.20
N VAL A 205 -6.58 -15.53 -1.57
CA VAL A 205 -5.44 -14.72 -2.02
C VAL A 205 -5.05 -15.04 -3.46
N GLU A 206 -5.02 -16.33 -3.83
CA GLU A 206 -4.66 -16.81 -5.16
C GLU A 206 -5.61 -16.28 -6.25
N GLU A 207 -6.91 -16.26 -5.98
CA GLU A 207 -7.90 -15.73 -6.93
C GLU A 207 -7.74 -14.21 -7.12
N ILE A 208 -7.49 -13.48 -6.03
CA ILE A 208 -7.23 -12.04 -6.10
C ILE A 208 -5.95 -11.78 -6.91
N THR A 209 -4.92 -12.61 -6.72
CA THR A 209 -3.67 -12.54 -7.48
C THR A 209 -3.90 -12.77 -8.98
N GLN A 210 -4.72 -13.78 -9.33
CA GLN A 210 -5.08 -14.03 -10.73
C GLN A 210 -5.84 -12.85 -11.36
N ARG A 211 -6.81 -12.26 -10.63
CA ARG A 211 -7.53 -11.05 -11.07
C ARG A 211 -6.56 -9.87 -11.27
N ALA A 212 -5.61 -9.69 -10.34
CA ALA A 212 -4.60 -8.64 -10.45
C ALA A 212 -3.72 -8.82 -11.69
N PHE A 213 -3.23 -10.03 -11.95
CA PHE A 213 -2.43 -10.32 -13.13
C PHE A 213 -3.22 -10.11 -14.42
N ALA A 214 -4.44 -10.64 -14.51
CA ALA A 214 -5.30 -10.42 -15.66
C ALA A 214 -5.57 -8.93 -15.93
N ALA A 215 -5.80 -8.13 -14.89
CA ALA A 215 -5.99 -6.68 -14.99
C ALA A 215 -4.75 -5.93 -15.49
N LEU A 216 -3.55 -6.47 -15.24
CA LEU A 216 -2.25 -5.89 -15.62
C LEU A 216 -1.74 -6.40 -16.98
N GLY A 217 -2.51 -7.22 -17.69
CA GLY A 217 -2.17 -7.68 -19.03
C GLY A 217 -1.58 -9.10 -19.12
N GLY A 218 -1.85 -9.93 -18.10
CA GLY A 218 -1.57 -11.36 -18.11
C GLY A 218 -0.32 -11.79 -17.38
#